data_341dc6749e206c2914867f0a39379dfd
#
_entry.id   341dc6749e206c2914867f0a39379dfd
#
_cell.length_a   1.000
_cell.length_b   1.000
_cell.length_c   1.000
_cell.angle_alpha   90.00
_cell.angle_beta   90.00
_cell.angle_gamma   90.00
#
_symmetry.space_group_name_H-M   'P 1'
#
loop_
_entity.id
_entity.type
_entity.pdbx_description
1 polymer ?
#
loop_
_entity_poly.entity_id
_entity_poly.type
_entity_poly.pdbx_seq_one_letter_code
_entity_poly.pdbx_strand_id
1 'polypeptide(L)'
;MKKNLIWIILALVLVIGGASLLYNNLSEEYRMDNLATEAPTEEDSQDYTAPDFTVQDLDGNEVSLHDFFGKPIVLNFWASWCGPCKSEMPDFNEAYLELGEDIHFLMVNMTDGAQESVETASSFIAETGYSFPVYYDTAYDAAITYGVSSLPTTYFIDAEGNLITYAMGAISAEMLQKGISMITE
;
A
#
# COMPACT_ATOMS: atom_id res chain seq x y z
N MET A 1 -52.14 10.10 25.65
CA MET A 1 -50.96 9.23 25.59
C MET A 1 -50.54 8.83 24.15
N LYS A 2 -51.46 8.42 23.27
CA LYS A 2 -51.11 7.97 21.88
C LYS A 2 -50.57 9.09 20.99
N LYS A 3 -50.98 10.39 21.13
CA LYS A 3 -50.45 11.48 20.32
C LYS A 3 -48.99 11.83 20.61
N ASN A 4 -48.54 11.73 21.87
CA ASN A 4 -47.15 12.00 22.23
C ASN A 4 -46.22 10.90 21.75
N LEU A 5 -46.68 9.64 21.68
CA LEU A 5 -45.92 8.52 21.17
C LEU A 5 -45.61 8.68 19.66
N ILE A 6 -46.57 9.19 18.87
CA ILE A 6 -46.39 9.44 17.43
C ILE A 6 -45.34 10.51 17.21
N TRP A 7 -45.34 11.59 17.99
CA TRP A 7 -44.34 12.67 17.89
C TRP A 7 -42.94 12.21 18.28
N ILE A 8 -42.82 11.30 19.28
CA ILE A 8 -41.55 10.71 19.68
C ILE A 8 -41.01 9.81 18.56
N ILE A 9 -41.84 9.01 17.91
CA ILE A 9 -41.43 8.14 16.79
C ILE A 9 -40.99 8.98 15.59
N LEU A 10 -41.70 10.06 15.26
CA LEU A 10 -41.32 10.96 14.18
C LEU A 10 -39.97 11.65 14.45
N ALA A 11 -39.76 12.11 15.68
CA ALA A 11 -38.48 12.71 16.07
C ALA A 11 -37.33 11.68 15.99
N LEU A 12 -37.55 10.44 16.39
CA LEU A 12 -36.54 9.37 16.32
C LEU A 12 -36.19 9.01 14.87
N VAL A 13 -37.17 8.95 13.98
CA VAL A 13 -36.96 8.74 12.53
C VAL A 13 -36.17 9.88 11.90
N LEU A 14 -36.43 11.13 12.27
CA LEU A 14 -35.67 12.30 11.80
C LEU A 14 -34.20 12.28 12.30
N VAL A 15 -33.97 11.90 13.55
CA VAL A 15 -32.62 11.79 14.12
C VAL A 15 -31.83 10.68 13.46
N ILE A 16 -32.42 9.49 13.28
CA ILE A 16 -31.76 8.35 12.63
C ILE A 16 -31.51 8.63 11.15
N GLY A 17 -32.48 9.21 10.45
CA GLY A 17 -32.33 9.61 9.04
C GLY A 17 -31.27 10.68 8.84
N GLY A 18 -31.27 11.70 9.71
CA GLY A 18 -30.21 12.75 9.70
C GLY A 18 -28.83 12.21 10.01
N ALA A 19 -28.71 11.33 11.00
CA ALA A 19 -27.44 10.68 11.34
C ALA A 19 -26.93 9.78 10.22
N SER A 20 -27.81 9.07 9.52
CA SER A 20 -27.44 8.21 8.38
C SER A 20 -26.95 9.03 7.18
N LEU A 21 -27.60 10.16 6.89
CA LEU A 21 -27.17 11.08 5.82
C LEU A 21 -25.83 11.75 6.14
N LEU A 22 -25.63 12.16 7.40
CA LEU A 22 -24.35 12.70 7.87
C LEU A 22 -23.25 11.66 7.83
N TYR A 23 -23.53 10.42 8.24
CA TYR A 23 -22.58 9.32 8.20
C TYR A 23 -22.16 8.99 6.76
N ASN A 24 -23.10 8.92 5.82
CA ASN A 24 -22.78 8.64 4.42
C ASN A 24 -21.96 9.77 3.78
N ASN A 25 -22.29 11.05 4.06
CA ASN A 25 -21.52 12.19 3.54
C ASN A 25 -20.09 12.24 4.13
N LEU A 26 -19.94 11.99 5.44
CA LEU A 26 -18.64 11.97 6.10
C LEU A 26 -17.83 10.74 5.72
N SER A 27 -18.47 9.60 5.48
CA SER A 27 -17.77 8.36 5.11
C SER A 27 -17.27 8.36 3.67
N GLU A 28 -17.90 9.10 2.76
CA GLU A 28 -17.39 9.29 1.39
C GLU A 28 -16.18 10.23 1.38
N GLU A 29 -16.18 11.28 2.20
CA GLU A 29 -15.04 12.19 2.34
C GLU A 29 -13.85 11.52 3.02
N TYR A 30 -14.09 10.61 4.00
CA TYR A 30 -13.03 9.86 4.70
C TYR A 30 -12.46 8.70 3.89
N ARG A 31 -13.13 8.24 2.84
CA ARG A 31 -12.68 7.15 1.96
C ARG A 31 -11.69 7.59 0.88
N MET A 32 -11.59 8.88 0.62
CA MET A 32 -10.77 9.41 -0.48
C MET A 32 -9.37 9.87 -0.06
N ASP A 33 -9.02 9.80 1.24
CA ASP A 33 -7.80 10.44 1.76
C ASP A 33 -6.78 9.50 2.43
N ASN A 34 -6.68 8.24 1.99
CA ASN A 34 -5.64 7.34 2.49
C ASN A 34 -4.31 7.40 1.71
N LEU A 35 -4.19 8.26 0.72
CA LEU A 35 -2.90 8.70 0.24
C LEU A 35 -2.50 9.90 1.11
N ALA A 36 -1.43 9.77 1.89
CA ALA A 36 -0.87 10.90 2.60
C ALA A 36 -0.39 11.93 1.58
N THR A 37 -1.30 12.80 1.16
CA THR A 37 -0.97 13.95 0.31
C THR A 37 -0.50 15.07 1.22
N GLU A 38 0.66 14.94 1.82
CA GLU A 38 1.49 16.12 2.01
C GLU A 38 2.29 16.27 0.71
N ALA A 39 1.61 16.77 -0.33
CA ALA A 39 2.33 17.36 -1.43
C ALA A 39 3.18 18.50 -0.84
N PRO A 40 4.51 18.50 -0.99
CA PRO A 40 5.32 19.62 -0.60
C PRO A 40 4.75 20.86 -1.31
N THR A 41 4.51 21.94 -0.56
CA THR A 41 4.21 23.24 -1.17
C THR A 41 5.37 23.61 -2.09
N GLU A 42 5.12 24.28 -3.22
CA GLU A 42 6.10 24.60 -4.28
C GLU A 42 7.40 25.30 -3.80
N GLU A 43 7.57 25.55 -2.52
CA GLU A 43 8.77 26.11 -1.88
C GLU A 43 9.73 25.05 -1.30
N ASP A 44 9.35 23.77 -1.26
CA ASP A 44 10.15 22.68 -0.69
C ASP A 44 10.30 21.53 -1.69
N SER A 45 10.67 21.85 -2.94
CA SER A 45 11.15 20.87 -3.90
C SER A 45 12.57 20.42 -3.52
N GLN A 46 12.75 19.89 -2.32
CA GLN A 46 13.86 19.01 -2.05
C GLN A 46 13.53 17.69 -2.77
N ASP A 47 14.39 17.35 -3.77
CA ASP A 47 14.43 16.03 -4.38
C ASP A 47 14.46 14.99 -3.25
N TYR A 48 13.28 14.42 -2.92
CA TYR A 48 13.16 13.37 -1.93
C TYR A 48 13.56 12.05 -2.61
N THR A 49 14.85 11.94 -2.91
CA THR A 49 15.40 10.69 -3.45
C THR A 49 15.07 9.57 -2.47
N ALA A 50 14.45 8.51 -2.98
CA ALA A 50 14.13 7.32 -2.21
C ALA A 50 15.41 6.73 -1.59
N PRO A 51 15.49 6.60 -0.25
CA PRO A 51 16.69 6.12 0.40
C PRO A 51 16.98 4.68 0.01
N ASP A 52 18.26 4.36 -0.23
CA ASP A 52 18.68 3.02 -0.62
C ASP A 52 18.55 2.03 0.52
N PHE A 53 18.31 0.78 0.17
CA PHE A 53 18.33 -0.37 1.06
C PHE A 53 18.79 -1.62 0.31
N THR A 54 19.13 -2.66 1.05
CA THR A 54 19.50 -3.97 0.50
C THR A 54 18.53 -5.05 0.98
N VAL A 55 18.05 -5.87 0.05
CA VAL A 55 17.22 -7.06 0.29
C VAL A 55 17.80 -8.26 -0.43
N GLN A 56 17.25 -9.45 -0.24
CA GLN A 56 17.65 -10.66 -0.94
C GLN A 56 16.58 -11.11 -1.94
N ASP A 57 17.00 -11.62 -3.09
CA ASP A 57 16.13 -12.37 -3.98
C ASP A 57 15.91 -13.81 -3.46
N LEU A 58 15.15 -14.63 -4.20
CA LEU A 58 14.86 -16.02 -3.82
C LEU A 58 16.11 -16.91 -3.81
N ASP A 59 17.13 -16.56 -4.58
CA ASP A 59 18.41 -17.30 -4.65
C ASP A 59 19.40 -16.82 -3.56
N GLY A 60 19.02 -15.81 -2.77
CA GLY A 60 19.85 -15.23 -1.69
C GLY A 60 20.86 -14.20 -2.18
N ASN A 61 20.75 -13.72 -3.42
CA ASN A 61 21.60 -12.64 -3.89
C ASN A 61 21.11 -11.30 -3.31
N GLU A 62 22.06 -10.45 -2.94
CA GLU A 62 21.77 -9.08 -2.49
C GLU A 62 21.33 -8.22 -3.68
N VAL A 63 20.28 -7.43 -3.47
CA VAL A 63 19.68 -6.51 -4.45
C VAL A 63 19.46 -5.16 -3.77
N SER A 64 19.97 -4.08 -4.36
CA SER A 64 19.75 -2.70 -3.89
C SER A 64 18.53 -2.09 -4.56
N LEU A 65 17.80 -1.22 -3.84
CA LEU A 65 16.72 -0.43 -4.44
C LEU A 65 17.23 0.40 -5.63
N HIS A 66 18.41 0.97 -5.53
CA HIS A 66 18.99 1.82 -6.58
C HIS A 66 19.28 1.07 -7.89
N ASP A 67 19.36 -0.28 -7.87
CA ASP A 67 19.52 -1.09 -9.08
C ASP A 67 18.27 -1.03 -10.00
N PHE A 68 17.13 -0.57 -9.46
CA PHE A 68 15.85 -0.46 -10.19
C PHE A 68 15.56 0.94 -10.74
N PHE A 69 16.40 1.93 -10.44
CA PHE A 69 16.20 3.29 -10.97
C PHE A 69 16.29 3.31 -12.48
N GLY A 70 15.56 4.23 -13.12
CA GLY A 70 15.38 4.32 -14.56
C GLY A 70 14.03 3.83 -15.05
N LYS A 71 13.24 3.19 -14.16
CA LYS A 71 11.82 2.92 -14.34
C LYS A 71 11.07 3.26 -13.05
N PRO A 72 9.78 3.61 -13.13
CA PRO A 72 8.94 3.79 -11.94
C PRO A 72 8.89 2.53 -11.08
N ILE A 73 8.75 2.69 -9.77
CA ILE A 73 8.77 1.60 -8.80
C ILE A 73 7.53 1.65 -7.92
N VAL A 74 6.83 0.52 -7.80
CA VAL A 74 5.85 0.24 -6.76
C VAL A 74 6.51 -0.66 -5.74
N LEU A 75 6.86 -0.10 -4.57
CA LEU A 75 7.49 -0.80 -3.46
C LEU A 75 6.44 -1.12 -2.40
N ASN A 76 6.17 -2.40 -2.14
CA ASN A 76 5.18 -2.85 -1.16
C ASN A 76 5.82 -3.74 -0.09
N PHE A 77 5.58 -3.40 1.18
CA PHE A 77 6.00 -4.21 2.33
C PHE A 77 4.86 -5.10 2.81
N TRP A 78 5.12 -6.40 2.93
CA TRP A 78 4.10 -7.39 3.23
C TRP A 78 4.62 -8.59 4.04
N ALA A 79 3.69 -9.42 4.54
CA ALA A 79 4.00 -10.72 5.13
C ALA A 79 2.89 -11.74 4.83
N SER A 80 3.22 -13.04 4.82
CA SER A 80 2.26 -14.11 4.49
C SER A 80 1.15 -14.29 5.55
N TRP A 81 1.40 -13.90 6.77
CA TRP A 81 0.42 -13.90 7.87
C TRP A 81 -0.46 -12.65 7.92
N CYS A 82 -0.14 -11.60 7.17
CA CYS A 82 -0.85 -10.32 7.16
C CYS A 82 -2.15 -10.43 6.35
N GLY A 83 -3.29 -10.40 7.02
CA GLY A 83 -4.61 -10.49 6.37
C GLY A 83 -4.88 -9.37 5.37
N PRO A 84 -4.71 -8.08 5.73
CA PRO A 84 -4.86 -6.95 4.81
C PRO A 84 -3.93 -7.03 3.60
N CYS A 85 -2.66 -7.48 3.78
CA CYS A 85 -1.73 -7.67 2.66
C CYS A 85 -2.28 -8.67 1.63
N LYS A 86 -2.77 -9.81 2.12
CA LYS A 86 -3.37 -10.84 1.25
C LYS A 86 -4.59 -10.34 0.49
N SER A 87 -5.33 -9.39 1.04
CA SER A 87 -6.54 -8.86 0.38
C SER A 87 -6.23 -7.94 -0.80
N GLU A 88 -5.08 -7.27 -0.83
CA GLU A 88 -4.69 -6.39 -1.94
C GLU A 88 -3.83 -7.07 -3.01
N MET A 89 -3.15 -8.19 -2.68
CA MET A 89 -2.23 -8.87 -3.59
C MET A 89 -2.82 -9.29 -4.96
N PRO A 90 -4.10 -9.70 -5.08
CA PRO A 90 -4.69 -9.95 -6.39
C PRO A 90 -4.61 -8.73 -7.32
N ASP A 91 -4.88 -7.52 -6.80
CA ASP A 91 -4.85 -6.27 -7.56
C ASP A 91 -3.40 -5.92 -7.97
N PHE A 92 -2.44 -6.14 -7.08
CA PHE A 92 -1.00 -5.97 -7.39
C PHE A 92 -0.54 -6.95 -8.46
N ASN A 93 -1.02 -8.20 -8.42
CA ASN A 93 -0.65 -9.19 -9.43
C ASN A 93 -1.26 -8.85 -10.80
N GLU A 94 -2.51 -8.37 -10.84
CA GLU A 94 -3.14 -7.91 -12.08
C GLU A 94 -2.38 -6.72 -12.67
N ALA A 95 -2.04 -5.72 -11.86
CA ALA A 95 -1.25 -4.57 -12.27
C ALA A 95 0.15 -4.98 -12.75
N TYR A 96 0.81 -5.92 -12.09
CA TYR A 96 2.11 -6.44 -12.52
C TYR A 96 2.02 -7.15 -13.87
N LEU A 97 1.00 -7.97 -14.10
CA LEU A 97 0.83 -8.66 -15.39
C LEU A 97 0.58 -7.69 -16.56
N GLU A 98 -0.01 -6.54 -16.28
CA GLU A 98 -0.27 -5.50 -17.27
C GLU A 98 0.94 -4.57 -17.48
N LEU A 99 1.61 -4.15 -16.42
CA LEU A 99 2.56 -3.04 -16.41
C LEU A 99 4.01 -3.44 -16.03
N GLY A 100 4.27 -4.70 -15.69
CA GLY A 100 5.57 -5.13 -15.16
C GLY A 100 6.73 -5.05 -16.15
N GLU A 101 6.47 -4.80 -17.45
CA GLU A 101 7.52 -4.47 -18.41
C GLU A 101 8.00 -3.02 -18.29
N ASP A 102 7.11 -2.11 -17.84
CA ASP A 102 7.36 -0.67 -17.78
C ASP A 102 7.62 -0.17 -16.35
N ILE A 103 7.10 -0.88 -15.35
CA ILE A 103 7.15 -0.51 -13.92
C ILE A 103 7.75 -1.66 -13.12
N HIS A 104 8.67 -1.36 -12.20
CA HIS A 104 9.15 -2.34 -11.23
C HIS A 104 8.18 -2.50 -10.06
N PHE A 105 7.76 -3.73 -9.79
CA PHE A 105 7.03 -4.09 -8.58
C PHE A 105 7.99 -4.79 -7.62
N LEU A 106 8.34 -4.13 -6.53
CA LEU A 106 9.21 -4.67 -5.48
C LEU A 106 8.33 -5.10 -4.31
N MET A 107 7.93 -6.38 -4.29
CA MET A 107 7.14 -6.95 -3.21
C MET A 107 8.09 -7.45 -2.10
N VAL A 108 8.42 -6.55 -1.16
CA VAL A 108 9.38 -6.81 -0.08
C VAL A 108 8.70 -7.50 1.08
N ASN A 109 9.07 -8.76 1.31
CA ASN A 109 8.58 -9.55 2.43
C ASN A 109 9.36 -9.22 3.71
N MET A 110 8.62 -8.98 4.80
CA MET A 110 9.17 -8.71 6.14
C MET A 110 9.61 -10.02 6.80
N THR A 111 10.80 -10.51 6.43
CA THR A 111 11.34 -11.82 6.82
C THR A 111 12.06 -11.71 8.16
N ASP A 112 11.32 -11.87 9.27
CA ASP A 112 11.84 -11.71 10.64
C ASP A 112 12.54 -12.95 11.22
N GLY A 113 12.50 -14.06 10.50
CA GLY A 113 13.09 -15.34 10.95
C GLY A 113 12.35 -16.01 12.12
N ALA A 114 11.33 -15.35 12.68
CA ALA A 114 10.55 -15.86 13.80
C ALA A 114 9.09 -16.16 13.41
N GLN A 115 8.36 -15.18 12.90
CA GLN A 115 6.99 -15.32 12.44
C GLN A 115 6.92 -15.52 10.93
N GLU A 116 7.88 -14.98 10.19
CA GLU A 116 7.99 -15.05 8.74
C GLU A 116 9.39 -15.51 8.34
N SER A 117 9.50 -16.45 7.41
CA SER A 117 10.76 -16.93 6.82
C SER A 117 10.69 -16.87 5.30
N VAL A 118 11.83 -16.92 4.63
CA VAL A 118 11.90 -17.04 3.16
C VAL A 118 11.07 -18.23 2.68
N GLU A 119 11.12 -19.37 3.40
CA GLU A 119 10.37 -20.58 3.05
C GLU A 119 8.86 -20.37 3.17
N THR A 120 8.37 -19.74 4.26
CA THR A 120 6.92 -19.49 4.44
C THR A 120 6.39 -18.52 3.41
N ALA A 121 7.13 -17.43 3.16
CA ALA A 121 6.75 -16.43 2.17
C ALA A 121 6.75 -16.98 0.74
N SER A 122 7.81 -17.69 0.34
CA SER A 122 7.90 -18.28 -1.00
C SER A 122 6.87 -19.39 -1.23
N SER A 123 6.56 -20.20 -0.21
CA SER A 123 5.49 -21.19 -0.28
C SER A 123 4.13 -20.54 -0.49
N PHE A 124 3.83 -19.45 0.23
CA PHE A 124 2.60 -18.69 0.05
C PHE A 124 2.45 -18.15 -1.40
N ILE A 125 3.52 -17.58 -1.97
CA ILE A 125 3.52 -17.09 -3.35
C ILE A 125 3.31 -18.24 -4.34
N ALA A 126 3.98 -19.37 -4.13
CA ALA A 126 3.82 -20.56 -4.99
C ALA A 126 2.39 -21.12 -4.93
N GLU A 127 1.77 -21.17 -3.76
CA GLU A 127 0.39 -21.64 -3.57
C GLU A 127 -0.66 -20.72 -4.21
N THR A 128 -0.43 -19.40 -4.15
CA THR A 128 -1.35 -18.40 -4.73
C THR A 128 -1.16 -18.19 -6.23
N GLY A 129 0.02 -18.55 -6.76
CA GLY A 129 0.35 -18.42 -8.18
C GLY A 129 0.59 -16.99 -8.64
N TYR A 130 0.95 -16.08 -7.71
CA TYR A 130 1.32 -14.71 -8.08
C TYR A 130 2.62 -14.67 -8.86
N SER A 131 2.70 -13.75 -9.83
CA SER A 131 3.79 -13.66 -10.80
C SER A 131 4.75 -12.50 -10.54
N PHE A 132 4.38 -11.55 -9.68
CA PHE A 132 5.25 -10.43 -9.33
C PHE A 132 6.51 -10.90 -8.60
N PRO A 133 7.65 -10.20 -8.76
CA PRO A 133 8.89 -10.55 -8.07
C PRO A 133 8.78 -10.26 -6.57
N VAL A 134 9.39 -11.14 -5.76
CA VAL A 134 9.41 -11.02 -4.30
C VAL A 134 10.86 -10.93 -3.83
N TYR A 135 11.09 -10.01 -2.91
CA TYR A 135 12.35 -9.80 -2.22
C TYR A 135 12.17 -9.99 -0.72
N TYR A 136 13.22 -10.39 -0.03
CA TYR A 136 13.18 -10.77 1.38
C TYR A 136 14.06 -9.85 2.20
N ASP A 137 13.46 -9.09 3.11
CA ASP A 137 14.15 -8.20 4.04
C ASP A 137 14.59 -8.96 5.30
N THR A 138 15.60 -9.82 5.13
CA THR A 138 16.11 -10.70 6.19
C THR A 138 16.93 -9.95 7.26
N ALA A 139 17.40 -8.76 6.93
CA ALA A 139 18.20 -7.91 7.82
C ALA A 139 17.40 -6.72 8.39
N TYR A 140 16.12 -6.56 8.03
CA TYR A 140 15.29 -5.38 8.35
C TYR A 140 15.85 -4.06 7.82
N ASP A 141 16.73 -4.11 6.83
CA ASP A 141 17.36 -2.91 6.28
C ASP A 141 16.35 -2.03 5.55
N ALA A 142 15.52 -2.62 4.69
CA ALA A 142 14.47 -1.90 3.98
C ALA A 142 13.40 -1.36 4.94
N ALA A 143 12.93 -2.18 5.86
CA ALA A 143 11.89 -1.80 6.81
C ALA A 143 12.31 -0.67 7.75
N ILE A 144 13.55 -0.70 8.24
CA ILE A 144 14.10 0.35 9.10
C ILE A 144 14.30 1.64 8.30
N THR A 145 14.88 1.55 7.11
CA THR A 145 15.16 2.69 6.23
C THR A 145 13.86 3.44 5.86
N TYR A 146 12.78 2.71 5.61
CA TYR A 146 11.48 3.29 5.25
C TYR A 146 10.54 3.51 6.45
N GLY A 147 10.98 3.22 7.67
CA GLY A 147 10.19 3.41 8.89
C GLY A 147 8.90 2.61 8.90
N VAL A 148 8.89 1.41 8.31
CA VAL A 148 7.70 0.56 8.18
C VAL A 148 7.22 0.12 9.56
N SER A 149 6.11 0.69 10.02
CA SER A 149 5.52 0.43 11.35
C SER A 149 4.24 -0.41 11.29
N SER A 150 3.69 -0.61 10.11
CA SER A 150 2.47 -1.40 9.87
C SER A 150 2.50 -2.05 8.49
N LEU A 151 1.74 -3.14 8.33
CA LEU A 151 1.61 -3.86 7.07
C LEU A 151 0.15 -3.88 6.60
N PRO A 152 -0.06 -3.76 5.28
CA PRO A 152 0.93 -3.43 4.26
C PRO A 152 1.30 -1.95 4.29
N THR A 153 2.42 -1.59 3.70
CA THR A 153 2.78 -0.20 3.39
C THR A 153 3.33 -0.16 1.97
N THR A 154 2.81 0.74 1.14
CA THR A 154 3.19 0.87 -0.27
C THR A 154 3.77 2.24 -0.54
N TYR A 155 4.91 2.30 -1.22
CA TYR A 155 5.58 3.52 -1.68
C TYR A 155 5.60 3.55 -3.20
N PHE A 156 5.46 4.76 -3.76
CA PHE A 156 5.46 5.03 -5.19
C PHE A 156 6.65 5.94 -5.51
N ILE A 157 7.56 5.46 -6.36
CA ILE A 157 8.83 6.11 -6.67
C ILE A 157 8.89 6.29 -8.18
N ASP A 158 9.25 7.49 -8.66
CA ASP A 158 9.38 7.77 -10.09
C ASP A 158 10.66 7.15 -10.70
N ALA A 159 10.84 7.31 -12.03
CA ALA A 159 11.98 6.74 -12.74
C ALA A 159 13.32 7.40 -12.34
N GLU A 160 13.28 8.62 -11.86
CA GLU A 160 14.44 9.39 -11.37
C GLU A 160 14.83 8.97 -9.95
N GLY A 161 13.98 8.14 -9.28
CA GLY A 161 14.20 7.67 -7.92
C GLY A 161 13.63 8.59 -6.85
N ASN A 162 12.71 9.52 -7.19
CA ASN A 162 12.06 10.37 -6.21
C ASN A 162 10.87 9.66 -5.58
N LEU A 163 10.75 9.73 -4.26
CA LEU A 163 9.59 9.23 -3.53
C LEU A 163 8.41 10.20 -3.70
N ILE A 164 7.41 9.83 -4.50
CA ILE A 164 6.28 10.69 -4.88
C ILE A 164 5.15 10.62 -3.85
N THR A 165 4.77 9.42 -3.42
CA THR A 165 3.69 9.22 -2.44
C THR A 165 3.79 7.86 -1.78
N TYR A 166 3.02 7.66 -0.71
CA TYR A 166 2.91 6.37 -0.03
C TYR A 166 1.52 6.15 0.55
N ALA A 167 1.23 4.90 0.89
CA ALA A 167 0.00 4.51 1.58
C ALA A 167 0.30 3.50 2.69
N MET A 168 -0.32 3.68 3.86
CA MET A 168 -0.29 2.73 4.97
C MET A 168 -1.63 1.99 5.06
N GLY A 169 -1.57 0.67 5.23
CA GLY A 169 -2.73 -0.22 5.15
C GLY A 169 -3.05 -0.64 3.73
N ALA A 170 -3.96 -1.62 3.61
CA ALA A 170 -4.35 -2.17 2.31
C ALA A 170 -5.01 -1.11 1.42
N ILE A 171 -4.61 -1.07 0.16
CA ILE A 171 -5.14 -0.17 -0.85
C ILE A 171 -6.01 -0.93 -1.85
N SER A 172 -6.98 -0.22 -2.45
CA SER A 172 -7.80 -0.77 -3.53
C SER A 172 -7.08 -0.70 -4.87
N ALA A 173 -7.56 -1.47 -5.86
CA ALA A 173 -7.07 -1.38 -7.24
C ALA A 173 -7.08 0.07 -7.78
N GLU A 174 -8.12 0.86 -7.48
CA GLU A 174 -8.23 2.26 -7.88
C GLU A 174 -7.12 3.13 -7.26
N MET A 175 -6.82 2.92 -5.96
CA MET A 175 -5.74 3.64 -5.28
C MET A 175 -4.37 3.22 -5.81
N LEU A 176 -4.17 1.93 -6.10
CA LEU A 176 -2.96 1.42 -6.74
C LEU A 176 -2.74 2.09 -8.11
N GLN A 177 -3.77 2.12 -8.96
CA GLN A 177 -3.71 2.78 -10.27
C GLN A 177 -3.45 4.29 -10.17
N LYS A 178 -4.06 4.96 -9.17
CA LYS A 178 -3.80 6.37 -8.92
C LYS A 178 -2.34 6.62 -8.52
N GLY A 179 -1.79 5.81 -7.61
CA GLY A 179 -0.37 5.90 -7.23
C GLY A 179 0.56 5.65 -8.43
N ILE A 180 0.25 4.65 -9.26
CA ILE A 180 1.01 4.35 -10.49
C ILE A 180 0.96 5.54 -11.45
N SER A 181 -0.20 6.17 -11.66
CA SER A 181 -0.29 7.33 -12.56
C SER A 181 0.59 8.51 -12.12
N MET A 182 0.79 8.69 -10.82
CA MET A 182 1.63 9.77 -10.26
C MET A 182 3.13 9.58 -10.50
N ILE A 183 3.58 8.37 -10.77
CA ILE A 183 5.00 8.04 -10.99
C ILE A 183 5.35 7.77 -12.44
N THR A 184 4.37 7.81 -13.34
CA THR A 184 4.52 7.54 -14.78
C THR A 184 4.29 8.78 -15.65
N GLU A 185 3.93 9.92 -15.07
CA GLU A 185 3.79 11.20 -15.75
C GLU A 185 5.17 11.89 -15.86
#